data_65a2ca1cbd4a8738668601c5fb1bc80a
#
_entry.id   65a2ca1cbd4a8738668601c5fb1bc80a
#
_cell.length_a   1.000
_cell.length_b   1.000
_cell.length_c   1.000
_cell.angle_alpha   90.00
_cell.angle_beta   90.00
_cell.angle_gamma   90.00
#
_symmetry.space_group_name_H-M   'P 1'
#
loop_
_entity.id
_entity.type
_entity.pdbx_description
1 polymer ?
#
loop_
_entity_poly.entity_id
_entity_poly.type
_entity_poly.pdbx_seq_one_letter_code
_entity_poly.pdbx_strand_id
1 'polypeptide(L)'
;FLYSDFDKIDEDGKRFDPSFWPDWSPHTLTSQMYTTHITCYKREVVEELGGLVKGTEGAQDWDLVLRYVTRGNWNVIHIPKILYHWRVYPGSTALANSGSKDWAYKNQRYVLERYLKRRKLKGKVLEGSFEGSWRVKFNIINNPKVSIVIPTRDKVEYLRRAVESIK
;
A
#
# COMPACT_ATOMS: atom_id res chain seq x y z
N PHE A 1 -2.82 -14.85 -3.02
CA PHE A 1 -1.41 -14.49 -3.22
C PHE A 1 -0.69 -14.44 -1.89
N LEU A 2 0.64 -14.58 -1.89
CA LEU A 2 1.47 -14.58 -0.70
C LEU A 2 2.41 -13.39 -0.72
N TYR A 3 2.77 -12.84 0.45
CA TYR A 3 3.85 -11.86 0.59
C TYR A 3 4.58 -12.06 1.92
N SER A 4 5.80 -11.54 2.03
CA SER A 4 6.62 -11.66 3.24
C SER A 4 7.21 -10.33 3.69
N ASP A 5 7.86 -10.36 4.84
CA ASP A 5 8.74 -9.29 5.30
C ASP A 5 10.06 -9.32 4.53
N PHE A 6 10.80 -8.22 4.57
CA PHE A 6 12.12 -8.10 3.96
C PHE A 6 13.05 -7.24 4.82
N ASP A 7 14.33 -7.29 4.51
CA ASP A 7 15.31 -6.35 5.01
C ASP A 7 16.22 -5.87 3.85
N LYS A 8 17.13 -5.00 4.17
CA LYS A 8 18.17 -4.55 3.23
C LYS A 8 19.49 -5.28 3.47
N ILE A 9 20.27 -5.42 2.40
CA ILE A 9 21.63 -5.98 2.43
C ILE A 9 22.57 -5.06 1.66
N ASP A 10 23.72 -4.71 2.26
CA ASP A 10 24.75 -3.90 1.61
C ASP A 10 25.69 -4.73 0.73
N GLU A 11 26.72 -4.06 0.17
CA GLU A 11 27.72 -4.70 -0.71
C GLU A 11 28.60 -5.70 0.04
N ASP A 12 28.79 -5.52 1.34
CA ASP A 12 29.58 -6.39 2.22
C ASP A 12 28.76 -7.59 2.73
N GLY A 13 27.48 -7.67 2.38
CA GLY A 13 26.58 -8.75 2.81
C GLY A 13 25.97 -8.52 4.20
N LYS A 14 26.13 -7.36 4.80
CA LYS A 14 25.53 -7.01 6.08
C LYS A 14 24.05 -6.65 5.92
N ARG A 15 23.22 -7.29 6.72
CA ARG A 15 21.77 -7.05 6.74
C ARG A 15 21.41 -5.92 7.71
N PHE A 16 20.47 -5.07 7.31
CA PHE A 16 20.01 -3.92 8.09
C PHE A 16 18.60 -3.49 7.66
N ASP A 17 18.00 -2.55 8.36
CA ASP A 17 16.71 -1.89 8.07
C ASP A 17 15.57 -2.90 7.77
N PRO A 18 15.22 -3.79 8.73
CA PRO A 18 14.15 -4.75 8.54
C PRO A 18 12.80 -4.04 8.44
N SER A 19 11.99 -4.48 7.50
CA SER A 19 10.61 -4.01 7.26
C SER A 19 9.64 -5.13 7.59
N PHE A 20 8.81 -4.90 8.61
CA PHE A 20 7.77 -5.82 9.05
C PHE A 20 6.42 -5.26 8.64
N TRP A 21 5.63 -6.08 7.95
CA TRP A 21 4.37 -5.66 7.37
C TRP A 21 3.17 -6.21 8.15
N PRO A 22 2.04 -5.51 8.14
CA PRO A 22 0.81 -6.05 8.73
C PRO A 22 0.27 -7.20 7.89
N ASP A 23 -0.62 -7.97 8.49
CA ASP A 23 -1.51 -8.84 7.75
C ASP A 23 -2.30 -8.05 6.71
N TRP A 24 -2.98 -8.76 5.80
CA TRP A 24 -3.64 -8.14 4.66
C TRP A 24 -4.46 -6.90 5.03
N SER A 25 -4.03 -5.76 4.52
CA SER A 25 -4.64 -4.45 4.73
C SER A 25 -4.89 -3.74 3.38
N PRO A 26 -6.09 -3.86 2.81
CA PRO A 26 -6.41 -3.25 1.52
C PRO A 26 -6.30 -1.71 1.55
N HIS A 27 -6.55 -1.08 2.69
CA HIS A 27 -6.39 0.37 2.83
C HIS A 27 -4.93 0.80 2.87
N THR A 28 -4.07 0.03 3.53
CA THR A 28 -2.61 0.25 3.47
C THR A 28 -2.11 0.09 2.05
N LEU A 29 -2.60 -0.92 1.30
CA LEU A 29 -2.21 -1.10 -0.09
C LEU A 29 -2.62 0.10 -0.98
N THR A 30 -3.70 0.81 -0.69
CA THR A 30 -4.06 2.02 -1.43
C THR A 30 -3.30 3.26 -0.97
N SER A 31 -2.48 3.16 0.07
CA SER A 31 -1.63 4.23 0.57
C SER A 31 -0.15 4.06 0.22
N GLN A 32 0.33 2.84 0.20
CA GLN A 32 1.71 2.50 -0.17
C GLN A 32 1.80 1.07 -0.69
N MET A 33 2.76 0.82 -1.57
CA MET A 33 3.05 -0.54 -2.03
C MET A 33 3.87 -1.29 -0.98
N TYR A 34 3.18 -1.91 -0.02
CA TYR A 34 3.84 -2.58 1.11
C TYR A 34 4.18 -4.05 0.87
N THR A 35 3.51 -4.70 -0.08
CA THR A 35 3.76 -6.12 -0.41
C THR A 35 4.91 -6.34 -1.40
N THR A 36 5.94 -5.46 -1.38
CA THR A 36 6.97 -5.35 -2.42
C THR A 36 7.77 -6.63 -2.66
N HIS A 37 8.39 -7.18 -1.61
CA HIS A 37 9.36 -8.28 -1.72
C HIS A 37 9.25 -9.24 -0.50
N ILE A 38 9.01 -10.50 -0.71
CA ILE A 38 8.74 -11.21 -1.95
C ILE A 38 7.23 -11.44 -2.07
N THR A 39 6.69 -11.40 -3.30
CA THR A 39 5.30 -11.75 -3.57
C THR A 39 5.20 -12.93 -4.52
N CYS A 40 4.25 -13.83 -4.25
CA CYS A 40 3.94 -14.98 -5.10
C CYS A 40 2.49 -14.92 -5.56
N TYR A 41 2.29 -15.07 -6.85
CA TYR A 41 0.99 -15.06 -7.51
C TYR A 41 0.71 -16.41 -8.16
N LYS A 42 -0.58 -16.76 -8.29
CA LYS A 42 -0.96 -17.84 -9.22
C LYS A 42 -0.71 -17.36 -10.64
N ARG A 43 0.07 -18.13 -11.38
CA ARG A 43 0.49 -17.78 -12.75
C ARG A 43 -0.71 -17.58 -13.68
N GLU A 44 -1.67 -18.50 -13.64
CA GLU A 44 -2.86 -18.44 -14.50
C GLU A 44 -3.63 -17.13 -14.32
N VAL A 45 -3.71 -16.62 -13.08
CA VAL A 45 -4.38 -15.34 -12.79
C VAL A 45 -3.59 -14.15 -13.34
N VAL A 46 -2.27 -14.19 -13.26
CA VAL A 46 -1.41 -13.15 -13.85
C VAL A 46 -1.55 -13.13 -15.37
N GLU A 47 -1.58 -14.30 -16.01
CA GLU A 47 -1.78 -14.44 -17.45
C GLU A 47 -3.15 -13.93 -17.88
N GLU A 48 -4.22 -14.27 -17.18
CA GLU A 48 -5.57 -13.76 -17.44
C GLU A 48 -5.70 -12.24 -17.24
N LEU A 49 -4.90 -11.67 -16.34
CA LEU A 49 -4.83 -10.22 -16.12
C LEU A 49 -3.99 -9.51 -17.20
N GLY A 50 -3.32 -10.25 -18.08
CA GLY A 50 -2.44 -9.70 -19.11
C GLY A 50 -1.07 -9.27 -18.60
N GLY A 51 -0.61 -9.80 -17.46
CA GLY A 51 0.72 -9.52 -16.92
C GLY A 51 0.93 -8.08 -16.49
N LEU A 52 2.15 -7.57 -16.65
CA LEU A 52 2.52 -6.18 -16.37
C LEU A 52 2.01 -5.25 -17.48
N VAL A 53 1.60 -4.05 -17.14
CA VAL A 53 1.00 -3.08 -18.07
C VAL A 53 2.01 -2.01 -18.44
N LYS A 54 2.19 -1.76 -19.74
CA LYS A 54 3.01 -0.66 -20.25
C LYS A 54 2.45 0.69 -19.76
N GLY A 55 3.35 1.60 -19.39
CA GLY A 55 3.00 2.91 -18.83
C GLY A 55 2.78 2.89 -17.32
N THR A 56 3.12 1.78 -16.64
CA THR A 56 3.11 1.68 -15.17
C THR A 56 4.50 1.41 -14.60
N GLU A 57 5.55 1.64 -15.37
CA GLU A 57 6.93 1.42 -14.97
C GLU A 57 7.24 2.13 -13.64
N GLY A 58 7.93 1.44 -12.72
CA GLY A 58 8.19 1.92 -11.34
C GLY A 58 7.00 1.84 -10.39
N ALA A 59 5.83 1.39 -10.89
CA ALA A 59 4.64 1.07 -10.12
C ALA A 59 3.88 -0.14 -10.72
N GLN A 60 4.55 -0.92 -11.59
CA GLN A 60 3.99 -2.06 -12.29
C GLN A 60 3.57 -3.20 -11.35
N ASP A 61 4.31 -3.39 -10.27
CA ASP A 61 4.00 -4.31 -9.19
C ASP A 61 2.73 -3.88 -8.45
N TRP A 62 2.59 -2.59 -8.18
CA TRP A 62 1.39 -2.04 -7.54
C TRP A 62 0.15 -2.18 -8.44
N ASP A 63 0.27 -1.88 -9.74
CA ASP A 63 -0.83 -2.10 -10.68
C ASP A 63 -1.24 -3.58 -10.73
N LEU A 64 -0.26 -4.49 -10.76
CA LEU A 64 -0.54 -5.93 -10.80
C LEU A 64 -1.26 -6.40 -9.54
N VAL A 65 -0.75 -6.07 -8.34
CA VAL A 65 -1.39 -6.51 -7.10
C VAL A 65 -2.79 -5.94 -6.93
N LEU A 66 -3.02 -4.67 -7.27
CA LEU A 66 -4.35 -4.06 -7.24
C LEU A 66 -5.34 -4.72 -8.22
N ARG A 67 -4.88 -5.13 -9.40
CA ARG A 67 -5.70 -5.91 -10.33
C ARG A 67 -5.97 -7.31 -9.82
N TYR A 68 -4.97 -7.94 -9.26
CA TYR A 68 -5.06 -9.30 -8.74
C TYR A 68 -6.06 -9.41 -7.61
N VAL A 69 -5.90 -8.60 -6.56
CA VAL A 69 -6.75 -8.66 -5.35
C VAL A 69 -8.18 -8.17 -5.58
N THR A 70 -8.43 -7.41 -6.63
CA THR A 70 -9.77 -6.89 -6.93
C THR A 70 -10.58 -7.75 -7.90
N ARG A 71 -9.99 -8.80 -8.47
CA ARG A 71 -10.67 -9.71 -9.39
C ARG A 71 -11.67 -10.64 -8.70
N GLY A 72 -11.42 -11.02 -7.43
CA GLY A 72 -12.26 -11.95 -6.68
C GLY A 72 -11.88 -12.03 -5.20
N ASN A 73 -12.55 -12.91 -4.46
CA ASN A 73 -12.22 -13.20 -3.08
C ASN A 73 -10.99 -14.12 -3.02
N TRP A 74 -9.82 -13.52 -2.93
CA TRP A 74 -8.57 -14.26 -2.81
C TRP A 74 -8.10 -14.31 -1.37
N ASN A 75 -7.61 -15.46 -0.94
CA ASN A 75 -6.81 -15.52 0.27
C ASN A 75 -5.49 -14.80 0.01
N VAL A 76 -5.28 -13.70 0.72
CA VAL A 76 -4.01 -13.01 0.78
C VAL A 76 -3.35 -13.43 2.09
N ILE A 77 -2.18 -14.03 2.01
CA ILE A 77 -1.48 -14.60 3.16
C ILE A 77 -0.17 -13.85 3.36
N HIS A 78 0.00 -13.29 4.54
CA HIS A 78 1.25 -12.75 5.02
C HIS A 78 2.08 -13.88 5.66
N ILE A 79 3.35 -13.95 5.30
CA ILE A 79 4.34 -14.82 5.95
C ILE A 79 5.22 -13.89 6.79
N PRO A 80 5.04 -13.82 8.12
CA PRO A 80 5.75 -12.88 9.00
C PRO A 80 7.20 -13.34 9.23
N LYS A 81 7.95 -13.41 8.17
CA LYS A 81 9.37 -13.78 8.13
C LYS A 81 10.08 -12.97 7.07
N ILE A 82 11.31 -12.59 7.35
CA ILE A 82 12.20 -11.98 6.37
C ILE A 82 12.66 -13.06 5.40
N LEU A 83 12.08 -13.05 4.19
CA LEU A 83 12.39 -14.01 3.12
C LEU A 83 13.09 -13.36 1.92
N TYR A 84 13.30 -12.06 1.98
CA TYR A 84 13.96 -11.29 0.92
C TYR A 84 14.94 -10.29 1.52
N HIS A 85 16.12 -10.13 0.86
CA HIS A 85 17.14 -9.16 1.20
C HIS A 85 17.32 -8.18 0.03
N TRP A 86 16.81 -6.98 0.18
CA TRP A 86 16.88 -5.97 -0.87
C TRP A 86 18.28 -5.34 -0.92
N ARG A 87 19.01 -5.65 -1.99
CA ARG A 87 20.39 -5.18 -2.15
C ARG A 87 20.46 -3.67 -2.37
N VAL A 88 21.27 -3.02 -1.54
CA VAL A 88 21.51 -1.59 -1.61
C VAL A 88 22.88 -1.36 -2.26
N TYR A 89 22.90 -0.56 -3.32
CA TYR A 89 24.11 -0.08 -3.99
C TYR A 89 23.87 1.32 -4.54
N PRO A 90 24.93 2.11 -4.89
CA PRO A 90 24.77 3.44 -5.48
C PRO A 90 23.87 3.40 -6.72
N GLY A 91 22.78 4.20 -6.73
CA GLY A 91 21.78 4.20 -7.79
C GLY A 91 20.64 3.19 -7.62
N SER A 92 20.66 2.35 -6.58
CA SER A 92 19.56 1.44 -6.23
C SER A 92 18.32 2.22 -5.79
N THR A 93 17.13 1.66 -6.11
CA THR A 93 15.85 2.17 -5.59
C THR A 93 15.68 1.95 -4.09
N ALA A 94 16.51 1.11 -3.48
CA ALA A 94 16.52 0.89 -2.04
C ALA A 94 17.08 2.08 -1.24
N LEU A 95 17.76 3.03 -1.90
CA LEU A 95 18.22 4.28 -1.30
C LEU A 95 17.10 5.34 -1.41
N ALA A 96 16.65 5.84 -0.28
CA ALA A 96 15.51 6.74 -0.16
C ALA A 96 15.68 8.13 -0.83
N ASN A 97 16.86 8.50 -1.30
CA ASN A 97 17.19 9.84 -1.79
C ASN A 97 17.67 9.90 -3.24
N SER A 98 17.34 8.95 -4.07
CA SER A 98 17.67 9.05 -5.49
C SER A 98 16.66 9.98 -6.18
N GLY A 99 16.83 11.28 -6.09
CA GLY A 99 16.00 12.37 -6.63
C GLY A 99 15.72 12.36 -8.15
N SER A 100 15.70 11.19 -8.75
CA SER A 100 15.56 10.98 -10.21
C SER A 100 14.29 10.22 -10.61
N LYS A 101 13.23 10.21 -9.76
CA LYS A 101 12.08 9.34 -10.00
C LYS A 101 10.72 10.03 -10.02
N ASP A 102 10.64 11.28 -10.47
CA ASP A 102 9.37 11.98 -10.73
C ASP A 102 8.41 11.14 -11.59
N TRP A 103 8.96 10.36 -12.54
CA TRP A 103 8.16 9.48 -13.38
C TRP A 103 7.55 8.30 -12.58
N ALA A 104 8.26 7.75 -11.60
CA ALA A 104 7.75 6.66 -10.75
C ALA A 104 6.61 7.16 -9.86
N TYR A 105 6.72 8.37 -9.28
CA TYR A 105 5.64 8.99 -8.52
C TYR A 105 4.42 9.26 -9.38
N LYS A 106 4.62 9.80 -10.60
CA LYS A 106 3.52 10.00 -11.55
C LYS A 106 2.82 8.68 -11.87
N ASN A 107 3.58 7.61 -12.05
CA ASN A 107 3.03 6.30 -12.36
C ASN A 107 2.34 5.66 -11.14
N GLN A 108 2.83 5.85 -9.91
CA GLN A 108 2.13 5.43 -8.69
C GLN A 108 0.75 6.08 -8.58
N ARG A 109 0.68 7.40 -8.76
CA ARG A 109 -0.58 8.14 -8.77
C ARG A 109 -1.51 7.63 -9.86
N TYR A 110 -0.99 7.47 -11.07
CA TYR A 110 -1.75 6.95 -12.22
C TYR A 110 -2.33 5.55 -11.95
N VAL A 111 -1.56 4.65 -11.35
CA VAL A 111 -2.00 3.31 -10.96
C VAL A 111 -3.16 3.36 -9.97
N LEU A 112 -3.10 4.23 -8.96
CA LEU A 112 -4.18 4.42 -7.98
C LEU A 112 -5.43 5.05 -8.61
N GLU A 113 -5.28 6.02 -9.52
CA GLU A 113 -6.40 6.60 -10.28
C GLU A 113 -7.06 5.55 -11.18
N ARG A 114 -6.27 4.70 -11.85
CA ARG A 114 -6.77 3.54 -12.60
C ARG A 114 -7.54 2.57 -11.70
N TYR A 115 -7.02 2.28 -10.52
CA TYR A 115 -7.71 1.44 -9.54
C TYR A 115 -9.08 2.01 -9.18
N LEU A 116 -9.18 3.30 -8.83
CA LEU A 116 -10.45 3.96 -8.54
C LEU A 116 -11.42 3.86 -9.71
N LYS A 117 -10.97 4.16 -10.91
CA LYS A 117 -11.78 4.08 -12.14
C LYS A 117 -12.31 2.68 -12.38
N ARG A 118 -11.44 1.66 -12.31
CA ARG A 118 -11.81 0.26 -12.53
C ARG A 118 -12.83 -0.24 -11.50
N ARG A 119 -12.67 0.18 -10.25
CA ARG A 119 -13.58 -0.15 -9.15
C ARG A 119 -14.85 0.71 -9.12
N LYS A 120 -14.99 1.68 -10.03
CA LYS A 120 -16.07 2.66 -10.04
C LYS A 120 -16.21 3.41 -8.71
N LEU A 121 -15.09 3.60 -8.01
CA LEU A 121 -15.04 4.33 -6.75
C LEU A 121 -14.85 5.82 -7.02
N LYS A 122 -15.71 6.64 -6.42
CA LYS A 122 -15.58 8.09 -6.48
C LYS A 122 -14.60 8.56 -5.40
N GLY A 123 -13.55 9.26 -5.79
CA GLY A 123 -12.52 9.75 -4.88
C GLY A 123 -11.40 10.46 -5.60
N LYS A 124 -10.41 10.90 -4.85
CA LYS A 124 -9.20 11.57 -5.36
C LYS A 124 -7.96 10.93 -4.76
N VAL A 125 -6.91 10.83 -5.54
CA VAL A 125 -5.58 10.43 -5.09
C VAL A 125 -4.81 11.70 -4.73
N LEU A 126 -4.38 11.81 -3.49
CA LEU A 126 -3.61 12.92 -2.93
C LEU A 126 -2.26 12.38 -2.46
N GLU A 127 -1.28 13.25 -2.35
CA GLU A 127 -0.01 12.93 -1.71
C GLU A 127 -0.23 12.58 -0.24
N GLY A 128 0.53 11.62 0.26
CA GLY A 128 0.52 11.21 1.65
C GLY A 128 1.42 12.06 2.53
N SER A 129 1.70 11.59 3.75
CA SER A 129 2.48 12.31 4.74
C SER A 129 4.01 12.17 4.58
N PHE A 130 4.46 11.26 3.74
CA PHE A 130 5.87 11.04 3.44
C PHE A 130 6.04 10.57 1.98
N GLU A 131 7.25 10.69 1.47
CA GLU A 131 7.61 10.33 0.10
C GLU A 131 7.28 8.86 -0.20
N GLY A 132 6.60 8.61 -1.34
CA GLY A 132 6.13 7.26 -1.73
C GLY A 132 4.83 6.83 -1.05
N SER A 133 4.22 7.68 -0.23
CA SER A 133 2.89 7.43 0.33
C SER A 133 1.82 8.26 -0.38
N TRP A 134 0.60 7.71 -0.41
CA TRP A 134 -0.56 8.31 -1.06
C TRP A 134 -1.77 8.26 -0.14
N ARG A 135 -2.68 9.19 -0.32
CA ARG A 135 -3.98 9.22 0.36
C ARG A 135 -5.10 9.14 -0.66
N VAL A 136 -5.80 8.03 -0.68
CA VAL A 136 -7.04 7.93 -1.43
C VAL A 136 -8.18 8.51 -0.58
N LYS A 137 -8.66 9.70 -0.97
CA LYS A 137 -9.82 10.35 -0.34
C LYS A 137 -11.08 9.95 -1.09
N PHE A 138 -11.86 9.03 -0.52
CA PHE A 138 -13.15 8.63 -1.08
C PHE A 138 -14.21 9.70 -0.86
N ASN A 139 -15.11 9.85 -1.83
CA ASN A 139 -16.29 10.69 -1.64
C ASN A 139 -17.29 9.97 -0.74
N ILE A 140 -17.79 10.66 0.26
CA ILE A 140 -18.90 10.17 1.07
C ILE A 140 -20.16 10.25 0.22
N ILE A 141 -20.87 9.14 0.08
CA ILE A 141 -22.10 9.04 -0.69
C ILE A 141 -23.26 8.88 0.29
N ASN A 142 -24.35 9.64 0.06
CA ASN A 142 -25.60 9.56 0.81
C ASN A 142 -25.51 9.89 2.32
N ASN A 143 -24.48 10.61 2.75
CA ASN A 143 -24.28 11.03 4.15
C ASN A 143 -24.65 9.92 5.15
N PRO A 144 -23.94 8.78 5.15
CA PRO A 144 -24.29 7.66 5.99
C PRO A 144 -24.22 8.05 7.47
N LYS A 145 -25.18 7.57 8.25
CA LYS A 145 -25.15 7.72 9.71
C LYS A 145 -24.02 6.88 10.28
N VAL A 146 -23.14 7.51 11.07
CA VAL A 146 -22.05 6.84 11.78
C VAL A 146 -22.37 6.84 13.27
N SER A 147 -22.29 5.68 13.91
CA SER A 147 -22.38 5.54 15.37
C SER A 147 -20.99 5.36 15.95
N ILE A 148 -20.63 6.21 16.90
CA ILE A 148 -19.35 6.13 17.59
C ILE A 148 -19.62 5.63 19.00
N VAL A 149 -19.04 4.50 19.38
CA VAL A 149 -19.17 3.90 20.70
C VAL A 149 -17.90 4.18 21.49
N ILE A 150 -18.02 4.93 22.58
CA ILE A 150 -16.91 5.31 23.44
C ILE A 150 -17.11 4.65 24.81
N PRO A 151 -16.33 3.62 25.17
CA PRO A 151 -16.36 3.07 26.52
C PRO A 151 -15.79 4.11 27.50
N THR A 152 -16.55 4.42 28.55
CA THR A 152 -16.13 5.37 29.56
C THR A 152 -16.62 4.96 30.95
N ARG A 153 -15.85 5.27 32.00
CA ARG A 153 -16.22 5.12 33.39
C ARG A 153 -15.61 6.26 34.20
N ASP A 154 -16.47 7.09 34.78
CA ASP A 154 -16.10 8.15 35.78
C ASP A 154 -14.99 9.14 35.31
N LYS A 155 -14.84 9.36 34.00
CA LYS A 155 -13.81 10.21 33.41
C LYS A 155 -14.41 11.21 32.43
N VAL A 156 -15.24 12.13 32.95
CA VAL A 156 -15.99 13.11 32.13
C VAL A 156 -15.06 13.96 31.24
N GLU A 157 -13.91 14.35 31.77
CA GLU A 157 -12.96 15.22 31.07
C GLU A 157 -12.36 14.54 29.84
N TYR A 158 -12.00 13.26 29.96
CA TYR A 158 -11.51 12.50 28.80
C TYR A 158 -12.62 12.26 27.76
N LEU A 159 -13.85 11.99 28.23
CA LEU A 159 -14.99 11.83 27.33
C LEU A 159 -15.28 13.13 26.56
N ARG A 160 -15.23 14.29 27.25
CA ARG A 160 -15.40 15.60 26.62
C ARG A 160 -14.41 15.81 25.49
N ARG A 161 -13.11 15.63 25.76
CA ARG A 161 -12.05 15.77 24.74
C ARG A 161 -12.23 14.82 23.58
N ALA A 162 -12.60 13.57 23.84
CA ALA A 162 -12.89 12.60 22.78
C ALA A 162 -14.05 13.04 21.89
N VAL A 163 -15.17 13.52 22.48
CA VAL A 163 -16.32 14.02 21.73
C VAL A 163 -15.99 15.30 20.96
N GLU A 164 -15.23 16.21 21.54
CA GLU A 164 -14.80 17.45 20.87
C GLU A 164 -13.87 17.16 19.68
N SER A 165 -13.03 16.12 19.76
CA SER A 165 -12.14 15.73 18.66
C SER A 165 -12.84 15.10 17.45
N ILE A 166 -14.12 14.71 17.61
CA ILE A 166 -14.94 14.08 16.55
C ILE A 166 -15.71 15.11 15.73
N LYS A 167 -15.93 16.31 16.27
CA LYS A 167 -16.63 17.41 15.60
C LYS A 167 -15.72 18.08 14.56
#